data_d69c5615ac2c304bc4fd2aa9c8ca4298
#
_entry.id   d69c5615ac2c304bc4fd2aa9c8ca4298
#
_cell.length_a   1.000
_cell.length_b   1.000
_cell.length_c   1.000
_cell.angle_alpha   90.00
_cell.angle_beta   90.00
_cell.angle_gamma   90.00
#
_symmetry.space_group_name_H-M   'P 1'
#
loop_
_entity.id
_entity.type
_entity.pdbx_description
1 polymer ?
#
loop_
_entity_poly.entity_id
_entity_poly.type
_entity_poly.pdbx_seq_one_letter_code
_entity_poly.pdbx_strand_id
1 'polypeptide(L)'
;MFRLITTVLALWALLLGSATAATPRAASMGSDDARHLLNRTGFGAPPLDVADFARLTREQAIDRLLFADRSALLNAPPVREFVAPSRVKNASEDEKKVLIREEAQKVVGLRAWWLQEMVSAPTPGQAFRERMTLFWHNHFVSSQQKVKSAPLLLKQNQLLRRHALGNFGALLHAVSKDPAMIIYLDSATNRKGSPNENFAREVMELFTLGEGHYSEQDIKEAARAFTGWSIEPDTGAFKWRAPAHDTGVKRVLGVEGDFDGDAVLDILLRQPAVAEFIAGKLWREFVSAQPDAGELRRIAANFRDSGYETKAALKALLLSPTFWAKENRASLVKSPVDLVVGSVRTLDIRIPDALPLAFTLRNLGQDLFAPPNVRGWPGGEAWINSSTLLARKSALERLLNLDALRRLPAPERDALRERWLAAQFQLK
;
A
#
# COMPACT_ATOMS: atom_id res chain seq x y z
N MET A 1 -10.62 -79.27 36.63
CA MET A 1 -11.30 -78.06 37.09
C MET A 1 -10.26 -76.96 37.41
N PHE A 2 -9.31 -76.73 36.50
CA PHE A 2 -8.22 -75.74 36.65
C PHE A 2 -7.76 -75.24 35.31
N ARG A 3 -8.63 -74.61 34.50
CA ARG A 3 -8.24 -73.99 33.20
C ARG A 3 -9.15 -72.85 32.76
N LEU A 4 -9.89 -72.17 33.68
CA LEU A 4 -10.85 -71.11 33.30
C LEU A 4 -10.68 -69.81 34.06
N ILE A 5 -9.58 -69.57 34.81
CA ILE A 5 -9.40 -68.35 35.58
C ILE A 5 -8.28 -67.47 35.04
N THR A 6 -7.47 -67.89 34.07
CA THR A 6 -6.33 -67.12 33.52
C THR A 6 -6.65 -66.27 32.29
N THR A 7 -7.88 -66.31 31.75
CA THR A 7 -8.22 -65.58 30.50
C THR A 7 -9.01 -64.29 30.76
N VAL A 8 -9.42 -63.97 31.98
CA VAL A 8 -10.23 -62.76 32.26
C VAL A 8 -9.37 -61.60 32.78
N LEU A 9 -8.12 -61.81 33.19
CA LEU A 9 -7.21 -60.76 33.63
C LEU A 9 -6.37 -60.11 32.53
N ALA A 10 -6.35 -60.67 31.31
CA ALA A 10 -5.63 -60.13 30.18
C ALA A 10 -6.43 -59.12 29.32
N LEU A 11 -7.73 -58.98 29.54
CA LEU A 11 -8.62 -58.05 28.77
C LEU A 11 -8.83 -56.70 29.48
N TRP A 12 -8.35 -56.51 30.70
CA TRP A 12 -8.50 -55.22 31.43
C TRP A 12 -7.27 -54.31 31.34
N ALA A 13 -6.17 -54.78 30.75
CA ALA A 13 -4.94 -53.99 30.58
C ALA A 13 -4.84 -53.24 29.26
N LEU A 14 -5.82 -53.37 28.34
CA LEU A 14 -5.80 -52.71 27.01
C LEU A 14 -6.80 -51.53 26.87
N LEU A 15 -7.41 -51.08 27.96
CA LEU A 15 -8.30 -49.91 28.03
C LEU A 15 -7.69 -48.71 28.78
N LEU A 16 -6.38 -48.71 29.06
CA LEU A 16 -5.68 -47.53 29.49
C LEU A 16 -5.28 -46.68 28.28
N GLY A 17 -6.26 -45.94 27.86
CA GLY A 17 -6.19 -44.58 27.43
C GLY A 17 -4.99 -44.19 26.53
N SER A 18 -5.13 -44.24 25.24
CA SER A 18 -4.49 -43.23 24.41
C SER A 18 -5.02 -41.85 24.83
N ALA A 19 -4.45 -41.30 25.90
CA ALA A 19 -4.54 -39.88 26.15
C ALA A 19 -3.83 -39.24 24.95
N THR A 20 -4.58 -38.91 23.90
CA THR A 20 -4.12 -37.95 22.90
C THR A 20 -3.77 -36.72 23.67
N ALA A 21 -2.46 -36.47 23.84
CA ALA A 21 -1.96 -35.23 24.33
C ALA A 21 -2.57 -34.13 23.44
N ALA A 22 -3.55 -33.41 23.98
CA ALA A 22 -4.12 -32.26 23.30
C ALA A 22 -2.96 -31.34 23.04
N THR A 23 -2.63 -31.11 21.76
CA THR A 23 -1.64 -30.12 21.36
C THR A 23 -1.98 -28.83 22.09
N PRO A 24 -1.05 -28.21 22.83
CA PRO A 24 -1.36 -27.00 23.58
C PRO A 24 -1.93 -25.97 22.60
N ARG A 25 -3.17 -25.58 22.83
CA ARG A 25 -3.85 -24.59 22.01
C ARG A 25 -3.02 -23.31 22.08
N ALA A 26 -2.49 -22.87 20.94
CA ALA A 26 -1.68 -21.64 20.89
C ALA A 26 -2.45 -20.51 21.58
N ALA A 27 -1.78 -19.79 22.48
CA ALA A 27 -2.40 -18.73 23.27
C ALA A 27 -2.94 -17.61 22.37
N SER A 28 -4.09 -17.06 22.71
CA SER A 28 -4.64 -15.87 22.06
C SER A 28 -3.71 -14.68 22.25
N MET A 29 -3.69 -13.74 21.27
CA MET A 29 -2.74 -12.63 21.29
C MET A 29 -3.06 -11.56 22.34
N GLY A 30 -4.31 -11.44 22.80
CA GLY A 30 -4.73 -10.39 23.73
C GLY A 30 -4.94 -9.03 23.05
N SER A 31 -5.50 -8.08 23.83
CA SER A 31 -5.94 -6.78 23.30
C SER A 31 -4.79 -5.87 22.86
N ASP A 32 -3.65 -5.92 23.52
CA ASP A 32 -2.52 -5.04 23.20
C ASP A 32 -1.85 -5.43 21.88
N ASP A 33 -1.68 -6.73 21.65
CA ASP A 33 -1.18 -7.25 20.38
C ASP A 33 -2.18 -7.02 19.24
N ALA A 34 -3.46 -7.24 19.50
CA ALA A 34 -4.51 -6.96 18.52
C ALA A 34 -4.53 -5.48 18.12
N ARG A 35 -4.44 -4.58 19.09
CA ARG A 35 -4.36 -3.13 18.85
C ARG A 35 -3.10 -2.75 18.07
N HIS A 36 -1.95 -3.33 18.42
CA HIS A 36 -0.71 -3.12 17.68
C HIS A 36 -0.83 -3.55 16.23
N LEU A 37 -1.27 -4.78 15.97
CA LEU A 37 -1.46 -5.31 14.63
C LEU A 37 -2.40 -4.43 13.79
N LEU A 38 -3.60 -4.12 14.30
CA LEU A 38 -4.61 -3.36 13.58
C LEU A 38 -4.18 -1.91 13.31
N ASN A 39 -3.46 -1.27 14.23
CA ASN A 39 -2.90 0.06 13.99
C ASN A 39 -1.81 0.06 12.92
N ARG A 40 -1.05 -1.03 12.78
CA ARG A 40 0.02 -1.14 11.77
C ARG A 40 -0.53 -1.51 10.40
N THR A 41 -1.48 -2.42 10.35
CA THR A 41 -1.98 -3.00 9.08
C THR A 41 -3.20 -2.26 8.52
N GLY A 42 -3.90 -1.47 9.35
CA GLY A 42 -5.04 -0.67 8.92
C GLY A 42 -4.87 0.81 9.20
N PHE A 43 -5.98 1.52 9.25
CA PHE A 43 -6.08 2.91 9.68
C PHE A 43 -6.81 2.95 11.01
N GLY A 44 -6.06 2.87 12.13
CA GLY A 44 -6.61 2.79 13.46
C GLY A 44 -7.09 1.39 13.86
N ALA A 45 -7.46 1.27 15.14
CA ALA A 45 -7.90 0.02 15.75
C ALA A 45 -9.27 0.24 16.45
N PRO A 46 -10.39 0.11 15.73
CA PRO A 46 -11.73 0.21 16.31
C PRO A 46 -11.89 -0.77 17.48
N PRO A 47 -12.56 -0.40 18.58
CA PRO A 47 -12.68 -1.24 19.77
C PRO A 47 -13.27 -2.64 19.51
N LEU A 48 -14.26 -2.72 18.63
CA LEU A 48 -14.88 -4.01 18.27
C LEU A 48 -13.91 -4.92 17.52
N ASP A 49 -13.13 -4.36 16.58
CA ASP A 49 -12.12 -5.11 15.84
C ASP A 49 -11.00 -5.60 16.80
N VAL A 50 -10.59 -4.77 17.76
CA VAL A 50 -9.62 -5.16 18.79
C VAL A 50 -10.14 -6.33 19.63
N ALA A 51 -11.39 -6.26 20.08
CA ALA A 51 -12.00 -7.31 20.91
C ALA A 51 -12.12 -8.65 20.14
N ASP A 52 -12.42 -8.58 18.85
CA ASP A 52 -12.53 -9.76 18.00
C ASP A 52 -11.15 -10.39 17.71
N PHE A 53 -10.17 -9.57 17.33
CA PHE A 53 -8.81 -10.01 17.03
C PHE A 53 -8.07 -10.53 18.27
N ALA A 54 -8.32 -9.96 19.45
CA ALA A 54 -7.70 -10.38 20.70
C ALA A 54 -7.93 -11.86 21.07
N ARG A 55 -8.97 -12.48 20.51
CA ARG A 55 -9.31 -13.89 20.71
C ARG A 55 -8.56 -14.86 19.79
N LEU A 56 -7.92 -14.32 18.75
CA LEU A 56 -7.16 -15.08 17.76
C LEU A 56 -5.72 -15.28 18.22
N THR A 57 -5.04 -16.28 17.69
CA THR A 57 -3.58 -16.31 17.72
C THR A 57 -3.01 -15.27 16.76
N ARG A 58 -1.73 -14.89 16.90
CA ARG A 58 -1.06 -13.97 15.97
C ARG A 58 -1.15 -14.46 14.51
N GLU A 59 -0.93 -15.74 14.30
CA GLU A 59 -1.00 -16.33 12.96
C GLU A 59 -2.42 -16.28 12.37
N GLN A 60 -3.43 -16.69 13.13
CA GLN A 60 -4.83 -16.61 12.70
C GLN A 60 -5.26 -15.18 12.34
N ALA A 61 -4.83 -14.20 13.15
CA ALA A 61 -5.12 -12.79 12.91
C ALA A 61 -4.46 -12.28 11.63
N ILE A 62 -3.19 -12.63 11.40
CA ILE A 62 -2.45 -12.26 10.20
C ILE A 62 -3.08 -12.91 8.97
N ASP A 63 -3.41 -14.19 9.02
CA ASP A 63 -4.07 -14.88 7.91
C ASP A 63 -5.43 -14.26 7.60
N ARG A 64 -6.21 -13.91 8.61
CA ARG A 64 -7.49 -13.21 8.44
C ARG A 64 -7.33 -11.85 7.73
N LEU A 65 -6.24 -11.13 7.98
CA LEU A 65 -5.94 -9.88 7.26
C LEU A 65 -5.53 -10.12 5.81
N LEU A 66 -4.64 -11.09 5.58
CA LEU A 66 -4.04 -11.36 4.27
C LEU A 66 -5.00 -12.03 3.29
N PHE A 67 -5.91 -12.88 3.79
CA PHE A 67 -6.82 -13.68 2.97
C PHE A 67 -8.27 -13.20 3.06
N ALA A 68 -8.51 -12.01 3.60
CA ALA A 68 -9.82 -11.37 3.55
C ALA A 68 -10.35 -11.30 2.11
N ASP A 69 -11.65 -11.49 1.99
CA ASP A 69 -12.33 -11.53 0.71
C ASP A 69 -12.06 -10.26 -0.14
N ARG A 70 -11.98 -10.42 -1.45
CA ARG A 70 -11.78 -9.33 -2.40
C ARG A 70 -13.10 -8.60 -2.61
N SER A 71 -13.56 -7.88 -1.59
CA SER A 71 -14.80 -7.13 -1.73
C SER A 71 -14.68 -6.05 -2.81
N ALA A 72 -15.78 -5.84 -3.51
CA ALA A 72 -15.96 -4.72 -4.41
C ALA A 72 -15.76 -3.38 -3.69
N LEU A 73 -15.48 -2.33 -4.45
CA LEU A 73 -15.50 -0.97 -3.94
C LEU A 73 -16.84 -0.69 -3.26
N LEU A 74 -16.79 -0.01 -2.11
CA LEU A 74 -17.99 0.34 -1.33
C LEU A 74 -18.79 1.43 -2.01
N ASN A 75 -18.09 2.38 -2.63
CA ASN A 75 -18.67 3.54 -3.28
C ASN A 75 -18.30 3.56 -4.77
N ALA A 76 -19.26 3.93 -5.61
CA ALA A 76 -18.98 4.14 -7.02
C ALA A 76 -17.96 5.28 -7.19
N PRO A 77 -16.89 5.09 -7.97
CA PRO A 77 -15.94 6.17 -8.24
C PRO A 77 -16.63 7.37 -8.93
N PRO A 78 -16.23 8.60 -8.57
CA PRO A 78 -16.88 9.81 -9.08
C PRO A 78 -16.56 10.15 -10.52
N VAL A 79 -15.62 9.41 -11.13
CA VAL A 79 -15.06 9.72 -12.45
C VAL A 79 -15.24 8.52 -13.38
N ARG A 80 -15.79 8.75 -14.58
CA ARG A 80 -16.05 7.68 -15.56
C ARG A 80 -15.46 7.92 -16.93
N GLU A 81 -15.39 9.16 -17.39
CA GLU A 81 -15.05 9.49 -18.77
C GLU A 81 -13.64 10.06 -18.91
N PHE A 82 -12.89 9.49 -19.83
CA PHE A 82 -11.62 10.02 -20.29
C PHE A 82 -11.84 11.12 -21.32
N VAL A 83 -11.21 12.27 -21.14
CA VAL A 83 -11.23 13.37 -22.10
C VAL A 83 -9.99 13.25 -22.97
N ALA A 84 -10.18 12.95 -24.25
CA ALA A 84 -9.09 12.83 -25.19
C ALA A 84 -8.32 14.17 -25.34
N PRO A 85 -6.98 14.15 -25.39
CA PRO A 85 -6.17 15.36 -25.59
C PRO A 85 -6.53 16.14 -26.86
N SER A 86 -6.99 15.44 -27.91
CA SER A 86 -7.49 16.06 -29.14
C SER A 86 -8.69 16.98 -28.92
N ARG A 87 -9.62 16.60 -28.02
CA ARG A 87 -10.76 17.44 -27.62
C ARG A 87 -10.30 18.74 -26.97
N VAL A 88 -9.32 18.63 -26.04
CA VAL A 88 -8.76 19.81 -25.36
C VAL A 88 -8.00 20.69 -26.36
N LYS A 89 -7.23 20.08 -27.27
CA LYS A 89 -6.45 20.82 -28.27
C LYS A 89 -7.34 21.63 -29.23
N ASN A 90 -8.47 21.06 -29.63
CA ASN A 90 -9.38 21.64 -30.61
C ASN A 90 -10.45 22.57 -29.98
N ALA A 91 -10.55 22.65 -28.67
CA ALA A 91 -11.47 23.50 -27.96
C ALA A 91 -11.06 24.98 -28.04
N SER A 92 -12.04 25.87 -27.94
CA SER A 92 -11.80 27.31 -27.78
C SER A 92 -11.09 27.60 -26.46
N GLU A 93 -10.50 28.78 -26.26
CA GLU A 93 -9.78 29.12 -25.02
C GLU A 93 -10.70 29.08 -23.78
N ASP A 94 -11.96 29.47 -23.93
CA ASP A 94 -12.92 29.43 -22.82
C ASP A 94 -13.36 27.98 -22.51
N GLU A 95 -13.59 27.14 -23.52
CA GLU A 95 -13.85 25.71 -23.35
C GLU A 95 -12.65 25.00 -22.70
N LYS A 96 -11.41 25.32 -23.08
CA LYS A 96 -10.21 24.80 -22.44
C LYS A 96 -10.17 25.12 -20.93
N LYS A 97 -10.48 26.36 -20.56
CA LYS A 97 -10.54 26.75 -19.13
C LYS A 97 -11.59 25.94 -18.38
N VAL A 98 -12.76 25.70 -18.98
CA VAL A 98 -13.82 24.87 -18.41
C VAL A 98 -13.35 23.44 -18.24
N LEU A 99 -12.80 22.81 -19.28
CA LEU A 99 -12.30 21.42 -19.21
C LEU A 99 -11.20 21.24 -18.16
N ILE A 100 -10.24 22.17 -18.07
CA ILE A 100 -9.18 22.14 -17.04
C ILE A 100 -9.78 22.24 -15.64
N ARG A 101 -10.74 23.13 -15.43
CA ARG A 101 -11.41 23.29 -14.13
C ARG A 101 -12.21 22.04 -13.75
N GLU A 102 -12.92 21.45 -14.69
CA GLU A 102 -13.67 20.20 -14.49
C GLU A 102 -12.73 19.06 -14.10
N GLU A 103 -11.60 18.89 -14.81
CA GLU A 103 -10.61 17.87 -14.45
C GLU A 103 -10.02 18.10 -13.04
N ALA A 104 -9.74 19.34 -12.67
CA ALA A 104 -9.28 19.64 -11.31
C ALA A 104 -10.34 19.29 -10.24
N GLN A 105 -11.63 19.58 -10.52
CA GLN A 105 -12.74 19.21 -9.64
C GLN A 105 -12.90 17.68 -9.53
N LYS A 106 -12.77 16.95 -10.64
CA LYS A 106 -12.79 15.48 -10.65
C LYS A 106 -11.69 14.88 -9.75
N VAL A 107 -10.47 15.44 -9.78
CA VAL A 107 -9.37 14.97 -8.90
C VAL A 107 -9.68 15.24 -7.42
N VAL A 108 -10.29 16.38 -7.10
CA VAL A 108 -10.74 16.66 -5.73
C VAL A 108 -11.80 15.65 -5.28
N GLY A 109 -12.77 15.35 -6.13
CA GLY A 109 -13.77 14.28 -5.88
C GLY A 109 -13.12 12.90 -5.72
N LEU A 110 -12.08 12.60 -6.50
CA LEU A 110 -11.34 11.34 -6.42
C LEU A 110 -10.60 11.18 -5.06
N ARG A 111 -10.04 12.27 -4.52
CA ARG A 111 -9.45 12.27 -3.17
C ARG A 111 -10.47 11.95 -2.10
N ALA A 112 -11.62 12.65 -2.14
CA ALA A 112 -12.72 12.44 -1.19
C ALA A 112 -13.24 10.99 -1.28
N TRP A 113 -13.45 10.48 -2.49
CA TRP A 113 -13.88 9.10 -2.71
C TRP A 113 -12.91 8.09 -2.11
N TRP A 114 -11.60 8.22 -2.35
CA TRP A 114 -10.63 7.26 -1.81
C TRP A 114 -10.53 7.33 -0.28
N LEU A 115 -10.62 8.53 0.30
CA LEU A 115 -10.71 8.69 1.75
C LEU A 115 -11.98 8.06 2.31
N GLN A 116 -13.11 8.17 1.60
CA GLN A 116 -14.35 7.50 2.01
C GLN A 116 -14.19 5.98 2.01
N GLU A 117 -13.51 5.39 1.01
CA GLU A 117 -13.17 3.96 0.99
C GLU A 117 -12.33 3.56 2.22
N MET A 118 -11.30 4.35 2.57
CA MET A 118 -10.46 4.09 3.75
C MET A 118 -11.23 4.21 5.07
N VAL A 119 -12.07 5.24 5.21
CA VAL A 119 -12.87 5.48 6.43
C VAL A 119 -13.91 4.38 6.61
N SER A 120 -14.61 4.02 5.55
CA SER A 120 -15.75 3.11 5.57
C SER A 120 -15.37 1.63 5.43
N ALA A 121 -14.07 1.29 5.36
CA ALA A 121 -13.62 -0.10 5.22
C ALA A 121 -14.24 -0.98 6.33
N PRO A 122 -15.17 -1.91 5.99
CA PRO A 122 -16.00 -2.59 6.97
C PRO A 122 -15.27 -3.71 7.72
N THR A 123 -14.12 -4.15 7.21
CA THR A 123 -13.31 -5.18 7.85
C THR A 123 -11.85 -4.77 7.94
N PRO A 124 -11.11 -5.27 8.94
CA PRO A 124 -9.66 -5.04 9.03
C PRO A 124 -8.88 -5.46 7.77
N GLY A 125 -9.28 -6.53 7.11
CA GLY A 125 -8.64 -6.98 5.85
C GLY A 125 -8.86 -6.01 4.68
N GLN A 126 -10.02 -5.36 4.60
CA GLN A 126 -10.25 -4.30 3.62
C GLN A 126 -9.46 -3.02 3.95
N ALA A 127 -9.40 -2.64 5.23
CA ALA A 127 -8.56 -1.53 5.67
C ALA A 127 -7.07 -1.80 5.34
N PHE A 128 -6.61 -3.05 5.51
CA PHE A 128 -5.25 -3.45 5.14
C PHE A 128 -5.01 -3.37 3.62
N ARG A 129 -5.99 -3.75 2.80
CA ARG A 129 -5.90 -3.58 1.35
C ARG A 129 -5.76 -2.10 0.95
N GLU A 130 -6.56 -1.22 1.55
CA GLU A 130 -6.45 0.22 1.29
C GLU A 130 -5.09 0.78 1.75
N ARG A 131 -4.56 0.32 2.88
CA ARG A 131 -3.21 0.66 3.33
C ARG A 131 -2.15 0.21 2.34
N MET A 132 -2.21 -1.01 1.85
CA MET A 132 -1.29 -1.50 0.83
C MET A 132 -1.47 -0.79 -0.52
N THR A 133 -2.69 -0.36 -0.85
CA THR A 133 -2.93 0.50 -2.02
C THR A 133 -2.21 1.84 -1.87
N LEU A 134 -2.27 2.45 -0.68
CA LEU A 134 -1.55 3.69 -0.37
C LEU A 134 -0.04 3.49 -0.38
N PHE A 135 0.45 2.37 0.15
CA PHE A 135 1.86 1.99 0.09
C PHE A 135 2.36 1.90 -1.36
N TRP A 136 1.65 1.20 -2.23
CA TRP A 136 2.02 1.10 -3.65
C TRP A 136 1.84 2.41 -4.40
N HIS A 137 0.86 3.24 -4.04
CA HIS A 137 0.72 4.59 -4.60
C HIS A 137 1.91 5.51 -4.24
N ASN A 138 2.50 5.32 -3.06
CA ASN A 138 3.73 6.01 -2.64
C ASN A 138 5.01 5.39 -3.23
N HIS A 139 4.96 4.13 -3.65
CA HIS A 139 6.07 3.42 -4.28
C HIS A 139 6.12 3.64 -5.80
N PHE A 140 5.00 3.45 -6.48
CA PHE A 140 4.82 3.65 -7.92
C PHE A 140 4.17 5.01 -8.19
N VAL A 141 4.95 6.05 -7.99
CA VAL A 141 4.46 7.42 -7.98
C VAL A 141 3.96 7.87 -9.35
N SER A 142 2.76 8.45 -9.35
CA SER A 142 2.27 9.34 -10.39
C SER A 142 1.62 10.56 -9.75
N SER A 143 1.67 11.72 -10.43
CA SER A 143 1.12 12.95 -9.86
C SER A 143 0.15 13.64 -10.81
N GLN A 144 -0.97 14.09 -10.27
CA GLN A 144 -1.96 14.89 -10.98
C GLN A 144 -1.40 16.16 -11.61
N GLN A 145 -0.28 16.66 -11.09
CA GLN A 145 0.38 17.86 -11.62
C GLN A 145 0.86 17.66 -13.07
N LYS A 146 1.25 16.42 -13.42
CA LYS A 146 1.72 16.05 -14.76
C LYS A 146 0.70 15.21 -15.53
N VAL A 147 0.03 14.26 -14.90
CA VAL A 147 -0.95 13.37 -15.56
C VAL A 147 -2.18 14.14 -16.02
N LYS A 148 -2.68 15.09 -15.23
CA LYS A 148 -3.81 16.00 -15.55
C LYS A 148 -5.08 15.28 -16.06
N SER A 149 -5.30 14.03 -15.63
CA SER A 149 -6.44 13.21 -16.00
C SER A 149 -6.91 12.38 -14.81
N ALA A 150 -8.05 12.76 -14.25
CA ALA A 150 -8.65 12.05 -13.13
C ALA A 150 -9.02 10.60 -13.47
N PRO A 151 -9.56 10.26 -14.66
CA PRO A 151 -9.80 8.88 -15.06
C PRO A 151 -8.55 8.00 -15.09
N LEU A 152 -7.42 8.52 -15.56
CA LEU A 152 -6.17 7.76 -15.60
C LEU A 152 -5.61 7.54 -14.19
N LEU A 153 -5.68 8.54 -13.31
CA LEU A 153 -5.31 8.40 -11.90
C LEU A 153 -6.20 7.39 -11.16
N LEU A 154 -7.51 7.39 -11.44
CA LEU A 154 -8.43 6.38 -10.92
C LEU A 154 -8.07 4.98 -11.40
N LYS A 155 -7.80 4.84 -12.72
CA LYS A 155 -7.40 3.55 -13.32
C LYS A 155 -6.15 2.99 -12.66
N GLN A 156 -5.15 3.84 -12.41
CA GLN A 156 -3.95 3.46 -11.68
C GLN A 156 -4.26 3.07 -10.22
N ASN A 157 -5.05 3.84 -9.49
CA ASN A 157 -5.46 3.49 -8.13
C ASN A 157 -6.17 2.13 -8.06
N GLN A 158 -7.06 1.85 -9.01
CA GLN A 158 -7.74 0.55 -9.13
C GLN A 158 -6.76 -0.58 -9.49
N LEU A 159 -5.74 -0.31 -10.33
CA LEU A 159 -4.69 -1.27 -10.64
C LEU A 159 -3.89 -1.61 -9.37
N LEU A 160 -3.41 -0.62 -8.65
CA LEU A 160 -2.68 -0.79 -7.40
C LEU A 160 -3.51 -1.55 -6.36
N ARG A 161 -4.80 -1.26 -6.23
CA ARG A 161 -5.73 -1.95 -5.31
C ARG A 161 -5.91 -3.42 -5.69
N ARG A 162 -6.06 -3.74 -6.97
CA ARG A 162 -6.18 -5.14 -7.44
C ARG A 162 -4.94 -5.96 -7.08
N HIS A 163 -3.77 -5.37 -7.21
CA HIS A 163 -2.48 -6.02 -6.94
C HIS A 163 -1.95 -5.79 -5.51
N ALA A 164 -2.68 -5.07 -4.66
CA ALA A 164 -2.20 -4.59 -3.34
C ALA A 164 -1.57 -5.71 -2.47
N LEU A 165 -2.16 -6.90 -2.48
CA LEU A 165 -1.72 -8.08 -1.75
C LEU A 165 -1.38 -9.25 -2.70
N GLY A 166 -1.14 -8.98 -3.97
CA GLY A 166 -0.86 -9.97 -5.00
C GLY A 166 0.63 -10.18 -5.25
N ASN A 167 0.94 -10.67 -6.45
CA ASN A 167 2.29 -10.88 -6.92
C ASN A 167 2.94 -9.55 -7.33
N PHE A 168 4.14 -9.26 -6.81
CA PHE A 168 4.86 -8.02 -7.11
C PHE A 168 5.35 -7.96 -8.57
N GLY A 169 5.79 -9.08 -9.15
CA GLY A 169 6.19 -9.12 -10.56
C GLY A 169 5.02 -8.75 -11.49
N ALA A 170 3.84 -9.32 -11.24
CA ALA A 170 2.63 -8.98 -11.98
C ALA A 170 2.23 -7.50 -11.78
N LEU A 171 2.40 -6.96 -10.56
CA LEU A 171 2.19 -5.54 -10.30
C LEU A 171 3.18 -4.67 -11.06
N LEU A 172 4.47 -5.01 -11.06
CA LEU A 172 5.53 -4.28 -11.76
C LEU A 172 5.24 -4.19 -13.26
N HIS A 173 4.92 -5.31 -13.90
CA HIS A 173 4.54 -5.34 -15.33
C HIS A 173 3.29 -4.51 -15.61
N ALA A 174 2.28 -4.62 -14.77
CA ALA A 174 1.02 -3.91 -14.95
C ALA A 174 1.18 -2.39 -14.80
N VAL A 175 1.90 -1.93 -13.75
CA VAL A 175 2.08 -0.50 -13.50
C VAL A 175 3.04 0.16 -14.49
N SER A 176 4.01 -0.59 -15.02
CA SER A 176 4.94 -0.11 -16.05
C SER A 176 4.22 0.25 -17.37
N LYS A 177 3.11 -0.42 -17.64
CA LYS A 177 2.24 -0.15 -18.80
C LYS A 177 1.01 0.72 -18.45
N ASP A 178 0.91 1.16 -17.20
CA ASP A 178 -0.19 2.02 -16.79
C ASP A 178 -0.10 3.40 -17.46
N PRO A 179 -1.19 3.91 -18.06
CA PRO A 179 -1.14 5.18 -18.78
C PRO A 179 -0.75 6.39 -17.96
N ALA A 180 -1.13 6.43 -16.66
CA ALA A 180 -0.71 7.51 -15.79
C ALA A 180 0.82 7.47 -15.54
N MET A 181 1.39 6.27 -15.38
CA MET A 181 2.83 6.07 -15.26
C MET A 181 3.57 6.47 -16.56
N ILE A 182 3.08 6.04 -17.71
CA ILE A 182 3.66 6.39 -19.03
C ILE A 182 3.70 7.90 -19.24
N ILE A 183 2.64 8.62 -18.88
CA ILE A 183 2.61 10.09 -18.93
C ILE A 183 3.57 10.69 -17.91
N TYR A 184 3.55 10.19 -16.68
CA TYR A 184 4.31 10.76 -15.57
C TYR A 184 5.83 10.68 -15.79
N LEU A 185 6.30 9.57 -16.37
CA LEU A 185 7.73 9.34 -16.64
C LEU A 185 8.13 9.55 -18.13
N ASP A 186 7.30 10.22 -18.91
CA ASP A 186 7.56 10.59 -20.32
C ASP A 186 7.82 9.41 -21.26
N SER A 187 7.39 8.21 -20.88
CA SER A 187 7.63 6.99 -21.68
C SER A 187 7.01 7.07 -23.08
N ALA A 188 5.92 7.82 -23.25
CA ALA A 188 5.28 8.01 -24.55
C ALA A 188 6.18 8.73 -25.59
N THR A 189 7.23 9.41 -25.14
CA THR A 189 8.22 10.08 -26.01
C THR A 189 9.43 9.21 -26.32
N ASN A 190 9.56 8.05 -25.66
CA ASN A 190 10.69 7.14 -25.79
C ASN A 190 10.61 6.38 -27.14
N ARG A 191 11.58 6.61 -28.04
CA ARG A 191 11.58 6.06 -29.39
C ARG A 191 12.98 5.69 -29.88
N LYS A 192 13.04 4.76 -30.81
CA LYS A 192 14.26 4.39 -31.52
C LYS A 192 14.97 5.64 -32.07
N GLY A 193 16.28 5.72 -31.87
CA GLY A 193 17.13 6.85 -32.26
C GLY A 193 17.10 8.06 -31.34
N SER A 194 16.16 8.10 -30.36
CA SER A 194 16.08 9.12 -29.31
C SER A 194 15.50 8.53 -28.05
N PRO A 195 16.21 7.59 -27.38
CA PRO A 195 15.73 6.97 -26.15
C PRO A 195 15.59 8.01 -25.02
N ASN A 196 14.51 7.84 -24.23
CA ASN A 196 14.27 8.61 -23.01
C ASN A 196 14.58 7.71 -21.79
N GLU A 197 15.55 8.10 -20.98
CA GLU A 197 16.05 7.31 -19.86
C GLU A 197 15.18 7.41 -18.61
N ASN A 198 14.23 8.34 -18.53
CA ASN A 198 13.52 8.67 -17.30
C ASN A 198 12.85 7.43 -16.68
N PHE A 199 12.01 6.71 -17.44
CA PHE A 199 11.36 5.50 -16.94
C PHE A 199 12.38 4.39 -16.60
N ALA A 200 13.40 4.19 -17.43
CA ALA A 200 14.43 3.17 -17.20
C ALA A 200 15.20 3.43 -15.90
N ARG A 201 15.53 4.68 -15.61
CA ARG A 201 16.19 5.08 -14.36
C ARG A 201 15.30 4.80 -13.17
N GLU A 202 14.05 5.27 -13.21
CA GLU A 202 13.13 5.13 -12.07
C GLU A 202 12.74 3.67 -11.78
N VAL A 203 12.58 2.84 -12.83
CA VAL A 203 12.28 1.42 -12.62
C VAL A 203 13.44 0.67 -11.95
N MET A 204 14.68 1.04 -12.25
CA MET A 204 15.85 0.45 -11.59
C MET A 204 16.06 1.03 -10.20
N GLU A 205 16.07 2.35 -10.07
CA GLU A 205 16.44 3.05 -8.82
C GLU A 205 15.35 3.01 -7.77
N LEU A 206 14.10 3.41 -8.13
CA LEU A 206 13.04 3.63 -7.16
C LEU A 206 12.05 2.47 -7.04
N PHE A 207 11.89 1.67 -8.11
CA PHE A 207 10.83 0.66 -8.13
C PHE A 207 11.33 -0.76 -7.89
N THR A 208 12.63 -1.05 -8.15
CA THR A 208 13.13 -2.43 -8.07
C THR A 208 14.44 -2.61 -7.30
N LEU A 209 15.56 -2.06 -7.79
CA LEU A 209 16.90 -2.41 -7.30
C LEU A 209 17.38 -1.54 -6.13
N GLY A 210 17.03 -0.26 -6.15
CA GLY A 210 17.69 0.75 -5.32
C GLY A 210 19.02 1.23 -5.92
N GLU A 211 19.57 2.32 -5.36
CA GLU A 211 20.83 2.92 -5.82
C GLU A 211 22.00 1.93 -5.68
N GLY A 212 22.97 2.00 -6.61
CA GLY A 212 24.22 1.23 -6.56
C GLY A 212 24.18 -0.17 -7.15
N HIS A 213 23.03 -0.64 -7.68
CA HIS A 213 22.87 -1.98 -8.23
C HIS A 213 22.81 -2.03 -9.77
N TYR A 214 23.10 -0.93 -10.44
CA TYR A 214 23.09 -0.77 -11.89
C TYR A 214 24.09 0.29 -12.31
N SER A 215 24.47 0.31 -13.59
CA SER A 215 25.33 1.34 -14.18
C SER A 215 24.52 2.29 -15.07
N GLU A 216 25.08 3.45 -15.39
CA GLU A 216 24.49 4.38 -16.38
C GLU A 216 24.32 3.73 -17.76
N GLN A 217 25.18 2.75 -18.10
CA GLN A 217 25.03 2.00 -19.34
C GLN A 217 23.80 1.07 -19.29
N ASP A 218 23.51 0.44 -18.14
CA ASP A 218 22.31 -0.38 -17.97
C ASP A 218 21.04 0.45 -18.16
N ILE A 219 21.03 1.69 -17.65
CA ILE A 219 19.90 2.61 -17.85
C ILE A 219 19.69 2.93 -19.33
N LYS A 220 20.75 3.25 -20.06
CA LYS A 220 20.69 3.56 -21.51
C LYS A 220 20.16 2.38 -22.31
N GLU A 221 20.69 1.19 -22.02
CA GLU A 221 20.27 -0.03 -22.72
C GLU A 221 18.82 -0.43 -22.38
N ALA A 222 18.40 -0.28 -21.11
CA ALA A 222 17.02 -0.48 -20.72
C ALA A 222 16.08 0.58 -21.38
N ALA A 223 16.50 1.84 -21.46
CA ALA A 223 15.74 2.86 -22.15
C ALA A 223 15.48 2.52 -23.62
N ARG A 224 16.47 1.93 -24.32
CA ARG A 224 16.31 1.38 -25.67
C ARG A 224 15.26 0.26 -25.72
N ALA A 225 15.25 -0.63 -24.71
CA ALA A 225 14.28 -1.72 -24.61
C ALA A 225 12.84 -1.22 -24.38
N PHE A 226 12.66 -0.13 -23.62
CA PHE A 226 11.35 0.49 -23.37
C PHE A 226 10.87 1.38 -24.53
N THR A 227 11.62 1.55 -25.60
CA THR A 227 11.17 2.32 -26.78
C THR A 227 9.92 1.70 -27.40
N GLY A 228 9.02 2.53 -27.90
CA GLY A 228 7.76 2.11 -28.52
C GLY A 228 6.58 1.96 -27.56
N TRP A 229 6.80 2.02 -26.23
CA TRP A 229 5.71 2.08 -25.26
C TRP A 229 5.03 3.47 -25.32
N SER A 230 3.72 3.47 -25.47
CA SER A 230 2.95 4.68 -25.70
C SER A 230 1.53 4.53 -25.18
N ILE A 231 0.72 5.55 -25.37
CA ILE A 231 -0.71 5.55 -25.10
C ILE A 231 -1.50 5.84 -26.37
N GLU A 232 -2.69 5.27 -26.48
CA GLU A 232 -3.67 5.62 -27.51
C GLU A 232 -4.29 6.97 -27.15
N PRO A 233 -4.18 7.99 -28.01
CA PRO A 233 -4.64 9.35 -27.68
C PRO A 233 -6.13 9.45 -27.35
N ASP A 234 -6.98 8.67 -28.01
CA ASP A 234 -8.44 8.80 -27.89
C ASP A 234 -9.01 8.05 -26.69
N THR A 235 -8.34 6.99 -26.23
CA THR A 235 -8.83 6.12 -25.14
C THR A 235 -7.96 6.18 -23.88
N GLY A 236 -6.77 6.75 -23.98
CA GLY A 236 -5.76 6.72 -22.91
C GLY A 236 -5.28 5.30 -22.57
N ALA A 237 -5.49 4.30 -23.44
CA ALA A 237 -5.01 2.94 -23.21
C ALA A 237 -3.53 2.79 -23.58
N PHE A 238 -2.86 1.80 -22.98
CA PHE A 238 -1.51 1.41 -23.41
C PHE A 238 -1.51 1.02 -24.89
N LYS A 239 -0.49 1.46 -25.60
CA LYS A 239 -0.27 1.15 -27.02
C LYS A 239 1.18 0.80 -27.30
N TRP A 240 1.40 -0.37 -27.86
CA TRP A 240 2.68 -0.74 -28.42
C TRP A 240 2.84 -0.18 -29.85
N ARG A 241 3.95 0.52 -30.09
CA ARG A 241 4.30 1.14 -31.38
C ARG A 241 5.56 0.48 -31.95
N ALA A 242 5.40 -0.66 -32.61
CA ALA A 242 6.51 -1.44 -33.17
C ALA A 242 7.50 -0.62 -34.03
N PRO A 243 7.07 0.31 -34.90
CA PRO A 243 8.02 1.12 -35.69
C PRO A 243 8.88 2.07 -34.85
N ALA A 244 8.47 2.37 -33.61
CA ALA A 244 9.21 3.23 -32.69
C ALA A 244 10.14 2.44 -31.76
N HIS A 245 10.10 1.10 -31.80
CA HIS A 245 10.94 0.24 -30.98
C HIS A 245 12.34 0.02 -31.58
N ASP A 246 13.35 0.00 -30.71
CA ASP A 246 14.74 -0.35 -31.04
C ASP A 246 14.94 -1.87 -30.95
N THR A 247 15.09 -2.53 -32.11
CA THR A 247 15.28 -3.96 -32.27
C THR A 247 16.75 -4.39 -32.25
N GLY A 248 17.70 -3.47 -31.96
CA GLY A 248 19.11 -3.81 -31.81
C GLY A 248 19.39 -4.61 -30.52
N VAL A 249 20.47 -5.39 -30.51
CA VAL A 249 20.96 -6.07 -29.33
C VAL A 249 21.25 -5.05 -28.22
N LYS A 250 20.87 -5.38 -26.98
CA LYS A 250 21.04 -4.59 -25.77
C LYS A 250 21.71 -5.45 -24.69
N ARG A 251 22.45 -4.79 -23.79
CA ARG A 251 23.05 -5.46 -22.65
C ARG A 251 22.59 -4.80 -21.35
N VAL A 252 21.76 -5.50 -20.57
CA VAL A 252 21.18 -5.01 -19.31
C VAL A 252 21.58 -5.93 -18.17
N LEU A 253 22.24 -5.38 -17.15
CA LEU A 253 22.70 -6.12 -15.96
C LEU A 253 23.46 -7.40 -16.32
N GLY A 254 24.35 -7.31 -17.31
CA GLY A 254 25.18 -8.41 -17.78
C GLY A 254 24.51 -9.41 -18.74
N VAL A 255 23.20 -9.31 -18.96
CA VAL A 255 22.45 -10.15 -19.91
C VAL A 255 22.38 -9.45 -21.26
N GLU A 256 22.63 -10.18 -22.35
CA GLU A 256 22.65 -9.66 -23.73
C GLU A 256 21.57 -10.30 -24.57
N GLY A 257 20.86 -9.52 -25.37
CA GLY A 257 19.80 -9.96 -26.28
C GLY A 257 19.02 -8.83 -26.94
N ASP A 258 18.13 -9.17 -27.85
CA ASP A 258 17.13 -8.23 -28.37
C ASP A 258 15.94 -8.16 -27.41
N PHE A 259 16.05 -7.28 -26.42
CA PHE A 259 15.06 -7.14 -25.33
C PHE A 259 14.05 -6.06 -25.67
N ASP A 260 12.78 -6.33 -25.37
CA ASP A 260 11.72 -5.36 -25.15
C ASP A 260 11.60 -4.96 -23.67
N GLY A 261 10.64 -4.10 -23.36
CA GLY A 261 10.45 -3.63 -22.00
C GLY A 261 10.05 -4.74 -21.02
N ASP A 262 9.25 -5.72 -21.45
CA ASP A 262 8.85 -6.85 -20.58
C ASP A 262 10.06 -7.72 -20.24
N ALA A 263 10.92 -8.02 -21.21
CA ALA A 263 12.14 -8.78 -20.97
C ALA A 263 13.08 -8.07 -19.97
N VAL A 264 13.16 -6.74 -20.01
CA VAL A 264 13.94 -5.98 -19.02
C VAL A 264 13.33 -6.10 -17.62
N LEU A 265 12.00 -6.00 -17.47
CA LEU A 265 11.34 -6.19 -16.18
C LEU A 265 11.61 -7.60 -15.62
N ASP A 266 11.64 -8.63 -16.46
CA ASP A 266 11.99 -10.00 -16.07
C ASP A 266 13.46 -10.12 -15.66
N ILE A 267 14.38 -9.40 -16.32
CA ILE A 267 15.80 -9.34 -15.92
C ILE A 267 15.93 -8.70 -14.54
N LEU A 268 15.20 -7.61 -14.26
CA LEU A 268 15.19 -6.96 -12.96
C LEU A 268 14.68 -7.90 -11.87
N LEU A 269 13.55 -8.58 -12.08
CA LEU A 269 12.97 -9.52 -11.10
C LEU A 269 13.89 -10.71 -10.76
N ARG A 270 14.87 -11.05 -11.61
CA ARG A 270 15.89 -12.06 -11.31
C ARG A 270 16.98 -11.56 -10.35
N GLN A 271 17.11 -10.24 -10.16
CA GLN A 271 18.14 -9.68 -9.29
C GLN A 271 17.79 -9.85 -7.80
N PRO A 272 18.69 -10.40 -6.96
CA PRO A 272 18.42 -10.53 -5.51
C PRO A 272 18.08 -9.23 -4.82
N ALA A 273 18.66 -8.12 -5.27
CA ALA A 273 18.46 -6.79 -4.73
C ALA A 273 16.97 -6.35 -4.71
N VAL A 274 16.15 -6.81 -5.67
CA VAL A 274 14.72 -6.48 -5.73
C VAL A 274 13.99 -6.94 -4.47
N ALA A 275 14.22 -8.19 -4.06
CA ALA A 275 13.56 -8.73 -2.87
C ALA A 275 13.98 -7.97 -1.59
N GLU A 276 15.26 -7.63 -1.46
CA GLU A 276 15.77 -6.88 -0.31
C GLU A 276 15.25 -5.44 -0.29
N PHE A 277 15.21 -4.79 -1.44
CA PHE A 277 14.70 -3.43 -1.58
C PHE A 277 13.23 -3.32 -1.19
N ILE A 278 12.38 -4.21 -1.72
CA ILE A 278 10.94 -4.21 -1.42
C ILE A 278 10.69 -4.64 0.03
N ALA A 279 11.36 -5.67 0.53
CA ALA A 279 11.26 -6.07 1.94
C ALA A 279 11.67 -4.93 2.88
N GLY A 280 12.72 -4.17 2.53
CA GLY A 280 13.16 -3.00 3.28
C GLY A 280 12.12 -1.87 3.32
N LYS A 281 11.41 -1.65 2.21
CA LYS A 281 10.29 -0.69 2.18
C LYS A 281 9.11 -1.16 3.01
N LEU A 282 8.73 -2.44 2.93
CA LEU A 282 7.69 -3.04 3.77
C LEU A 282 8.06 -2.97 5.26
N TRP A 283 9.33 -3.20 5.60
CA TRP A 283 9.80 -3.06 6.97
C TRP A 283 9.59 -1.64 7.52
N ARG A 284 10.01 -0.62 6.76
CA ARG A 284 9.85 0.78 7.16
C ARG A 284 8.38 1.20 7.29
N GLU A 285 7.51 0.60 6.51
CA GLU A 285 6.07 0.85 6.58
C GLU A 285 5.43 0.23 7.83
N PHE A 286 5.83 -1.00 8.20
CA PHE A 286 5.09 -1.77 9.20
C PHE A 286 5.83 -1.99 10.52
N VAL A 287 7.15 -1.90 10.57
CA VAL A 287 7.93 -2.25 11.76
C VAL A 287 8.61 -1.03 12.37
N SER A 288 9.68 -0.54 11.75
CA SER A 288 10.50 0.55 12.26
C SER A 288 11.27 1.25 11.15
N ALA A 289 11.79 2.45 11.43
CA ALA A 289 12.59 3.23 10.47
C ALA A 289 13.88 2.50 10.05
N GLN A 290 14.48 1.72 10.95
CA GLN A 290 15.72 1.00 10.72
C GLN A 290 15.45 -0.51 10.65
N PRO A 291 15.64 -1.15 9.47
CA PRO A 291 15.51 -2.60 9.35
C PRO A 291 16.59 -3.35 10.14
N ASP A 292 16.20 -4.43 10.83
CA ASP A 292 17.14 -5.44 11.28
C ASP A 292 17.67 -6.24 10.08
N ALA A 293 19.00 -6.28 9.92
CA ALA A 293 19.61 -6.87 8.73
C ALA A 293 19.39 -8.39 8.61
N GLY A 294 19.27 -9.11 9.73
CA GLY A 294 19.02 -10.55 9.75
C GLY A 294 17.60 -10.87 9.33
N GLU A 295 16.63 -10.22 9.95
CA GLU A 295 15.22 -10.35 9.63
C GLU A 295 14.90 -9.89 8.21
N LEU A 296 15.54 -8.79 7.76
CA LEU A 296 15.37 -8.29 6.39
C LEU A 296 15.76 -9.34 5.36
N ARG A 297 16.95 -9.96 5.52
CA ARG A 297 17.39 -11.02 4.60
C ARG A 297 16.45 -12.23 4.63
N ARG A 298 15.94 -12.63 5.80
CA ARG A 298 14.97 -13.73 5.93
C ARG A 298 13.65 -13.41 5.21
N ILE A 299 13.12 -12.21 5.38
CA ILE A 299 11.88 -11.76 4.71
C ILE A 299 12.10 -11.66 3.20
N ALA A 300 13.23 -11.11 2.76
CA ALA A 300 13.58 -10.99 1.34
C ALA A 300 13.74 -12.36 0.67
N ALA A 301 14.38 -13.33 1.34
CA ALA A 301 14.49 -14.70 0.86
C ALA A 301 13.11 -15.34 0.70
N ASN A 302 12.27 -15.26 1.73
CA ASN A 302 10.89 -15.79 1.67
C ASN A 302 10.08 -15.14 0.53
N PHE A 303 10.22 -13.83 0.33
CA PHE A 303 9.56 -13.10 -0.75
C PHE A 303 10.00 -13.59 -2.13
N ARG A 304 11.30 -13.73 -2.35
CA ARG A 304 11.86 -14.24 -3.60
C ARG A 304 11.46 -15.71 -3.86
N ASP A 305 11.60 -16.56 -2.85
CA ASP A 305 11.33 -18.00 -2.97
C ASP A 305 9.85 -18.30 -3.20
N SER A 306 8.95 -17.41 -2.75
CA SER A 306 7.52 -17.47 -3.09
C SER A 306 7.18 -17.01 -4.51
N GLY A 307 8.16 -16.63 -5.34
CA GLY A 307 7.93 -16.02 -6.65
C GLY A 307 7.39 -14.60 -6.56
N TYR A 308 7.82 -13.85 -5.54
CA TYR A 308 7.40 -12.46 -5.28
C TYR A 308 5.93 -12.30 -4.85
N GLU A 309 5.39 -13.26 -4.10
CA GLU A 309 4.07 -13.10 -3.48
C GLU A 309 4.13 -12.11 -2.30
N THR A 310 3.48 -10.95 -2.45
CA THR A 310 3.47 -9.89 -1.41
C THR A 310 2.93 -10.41 -0.06
N LYS A 311 1.93 -11.30 -0.09
CA LYS A 311 1.39 -11.93 1.12
C LYS A 311 2.43 -12.76 1.87
N ALA A 312 3.33 -13.44 1.16
CA ALA A 312 4.39 -14.24 1.78
C ALA A 312 5.38 -13.33 2.52
N ALA A 313 5.82 -12.23 1.89
CA ALA A 313 6.67 -11.24 2.55
C ALA A 313 5.99 -10.62 3.78
N LEU A 314 4.72 -10.21 3.64
CA LEU A 314 3.95 -9.63 4.74
C LEU A 314 3.72 -10.63 5.88
N LYS A 315 3.38 -11.90 5.59
CA LYS A 315 3.23 -12.93 6.62
C LYS A 315 4.53 -13.14 7.38
N ALA A 316 5.66 -13.26 6.66
CA ALA A 316 6.99 -13.42 7.26
C ALA A 316 7.37 -12.21 8.13
N LEU A 317 7.04 -10.99 7.70
CA LEU A 317 7.30 -9.76 8.44
C LEU A 317 6.42 -9.65 9.68
N LEU A 318 5.11 -9.83 9.55
CA LEU A 318 4.15 -9.67 10.65
C LEU A 318 4.27 -10.78 11.71
N LEU A 319 4.81 -11.95 11.36
CA LEU A 319 5.14 -13.02 12.31
C LEU A 319 6.51 -12.83 12.96
N SER A 320 7.35 -11.89 12.51
CA SER A 320 8.69 -11.69 13.06
C SER A 320 8.63 -11.27 14.53
N PRO A 321 9.53 -11.76 15.39
CA PRO A 321 9.61 -11.31 16.80
C PRO A 321 9.77 -9.79 16.90
N THR A 322 10.52 -9.19 15.99
CA THR A 322 10.80 -7.75 15.97
C THR A 322 9.54 -6.92 15.73
N PHE A 323 8.58 -7.39 14.92
CA PHE A 323 7.29 -6.70 14.75
C PHE A 323 6.55 -6.56 16.10
N TRP A 324 6.60 -7.60 16.95
CA TRP A 324 5.91 -7.65 18.25
C TRP A 324 6.71 -7.05 19.40
N ALA A 325 7.98 -6.71 19.17
CA ALA A 325 8.86 -6.18 20.19
C ALA A 325 8.34 -4.86 20.77
N LYS A 326 8.60 -4.65 22.06
CA LYS A 326 8.04 -3.53 22.82
C LYS A 326 8.50 -2.18 22.28
N GLU A 327 9.77 -2.10 21.88
CA GLU A 327 10.43 -0.94 21.30
C GLU A 327 9.84 -0.49 19.95
N ASN A 328 9.23 -1.43 19.21
CA ASN A 328 8.60 -1.15 17.93
C ASN A 328 7.11 -0.79 18.04
N ARG A 329 6.54 -0.89 19.25
CA ARG A 329 5.16 -0.43 19.49
C ARG A 329 5.12 1.08 19.54
N ALA A 330 4.19 1.69 18.79
CA ALA A 330 4.03 3.14 18.67
C ALA A 330 5.31 3.91 18.26
N SER A 331 6.30 3.24 17.63
CA SER A 331 7.57 3.84 17.21
C SER A 331 7.50 4.63 15.90
N LEU A 332 6.50 4.41 15.06
CA LEU A 332 6.36 5.09 13.77
C LEU A 332 5.51 6.36 13.91
N VAL A 333 6.00 7.44 13.30
CA VAL A 333 5.24 8.68 13.16
C VAL A 333 4.08 8.43 12.19
N LYS A 334 2.86 8.69 12.63
CA LYS A 334 1.66 8.58 11.78
C LYS A 334 1.74 9.54 10.60
N SER A 335 1.52 9.04 9.39
CA SER A 335 1.28 9.90 8.23
C SER A 335 0.02 10.76 8.45
N PRO A 336 -0.20 11.84 7.68
CA PRO A 336 -1.46 12.56 7.73
C PRO A 336 -2.70 11.68 7.51
N VAL A 337 -2.63 10.71 6.59
CA VAL A 337 -3.73 9.74 6.39
C VAL A 337 -3.92 8.87 7.63
N ASP A 338 -2.84 8.33 8.22
CA ASP A 338 -2.92 7.54 9.44
C ASP A 338 -3.52 8.34 10.61
N LEU A 339 -3.15 9.61 10.71
CA LEU A 339 -3.66 10.48 11.76
C LEU A 339 -5.15 10.73 11.59
N VAL A 340 -5.58 11.18 10.42
CA VAL A 340 -6.95 11.65 10.18
C VAL A 340 -7.90 10.45 10.07
N VAL A 341 -7.65 9.52 9.14
CA VAL A 341 -8.50 8.34 8.94
C VAL A 341 -8.47 7.44 10.17
N GLY A 342 -7.28 7.27 10.77
CA GLY A 342 -7.12 6.47 11.98
C GLY A 342 -7.89 7.03 13.18
N SER A 343 -7.93 8.36 13.34
CA SER A 343 -8.72 8.98 14.40
C SER A 343 -10.23 8.81 14.15
N VAL A 344 -10.68 9.02 12.92
CA VAL A 344 -12.10 8.82 12.54
C VAL A 344 -12.53 7.38 12.85
N ARG A 345 -11.76 6.38 12.43
CA ARG A 345 -12.11 4.97 12.64
C ARG A 345 -12.02 4.53 14.10
N THR A 346 -10.96 4.94 14.81
CA THR A 346 -10.75 4.54 16.21
C THR A 346 -11.80 5.13 17.13
N LEU A 347 -12.26 6.34 16.85
CA LEU A 347 -13.27 7.06 17.65
C LEU A 347 -14.69 6.83 17.12
N ASP A 348 -14.86 6.03 16.07
CA ASP A 348 -16.14 5.78 15.41
C ASP A 348 -16.89 7.07 15.02
N ILE A 349 -16.16 8.04 14.48
CA ILE A 349 -16.71 9.32 14.05
C ILE A 349 -17.42 9.13 12.71
N ARG A 350 -18.70 9.42 12.65
CA ARG A 350 -19.47 9.37 11.42
C ARG A 350 -19.09 10.52 10.48
N ILE A 351 -18.58 10.19 9.31
CA ILE A 351 -18.21 11.12 8.24
C ILE A 351 -19.17 10.94 7.07
N PRO A 352 -20.15 11.85 6.87
CA PRO A 352 -21.07 11.76 5.74
C PRO A 352 -20.42 12.12 4.41
N ASP A 353 -19.39 12.97 4.43
CA ASP A 353 -18.62 13.42 3.27
C ASP A 353 -17.14 13.56 3.66
N ALA A 354 -16.27 12.86 2.94
CA ALA A 354 -14.83 12.88 3.19
C ALA A 354 -14.11 14.07 2.50
N LEU A 355 -14.80 14.94 1.78
CA LEU A 355 -14.18 16.10 1.11
C LEU A 355 -13.44 17.05 2.09
N PRO A 356 -13.97 17.38 3.28
CA PRO A 356 -13.21 18.17 4.27
C PRO A 356 -11.93 17.49 4.74
N LEU A 357 -11.93 16.14 4.81
CA LEU A 357 -10.72 15.38 5.15
C LEU A 357 -9.65 15.50 4.07
N ALA A 358 -10.03 15.52 2.78
CA ALA A 358 -9.09 15.69 1.67
C ALA A 358 -8.33 17.02 1.78
N PHE A 359 -9.03 18.12 2.10
CA PHE A 359 -8.37 19.42 2.34
C PHE A 359 -7.50 19.40 3.59
N THR A 360 -7.92 18.71 4.65
CA THR A 360 -7.13 18.55 5.86
C THR A 360 -5.83 17.84 5.57
N LEU A 361 -5.84 16.73 4.82
CA LEU A 361 -4.64 15.99 4.45
C LEU A 361 -3.67 16.82 3.59
N ARG A 362 -4.20 17.58 2.64
CA ARG A 362 -3.40 18.50 1.83
C ARG A 362 -2.66 19.53 2.70
N ASN A 363 -3.36 20.11 3.67
CA ASN A 363 -2.76 21.07 4.60
C ASN A 363 -1.73 20.44 5.56
N LEU A 364 -1.84 19.14 5.80
CA LEU A 364 -0.88 18.34 6.56
C LEU A 364 0.29 17.83 5.73
N GLY A 365 0.31 18.09 4.40
CA GLY A 365 1.40 17.74 3.50
C GLY A 365 1.23 16.41 2.77
N GLN A 366 0.10 15.70 2.92
CA GLN A 366 -0.19 14.47 2.18
C GLN A 366 -1.41 14.63 1.27
N ASP A 367 -1.21 15.26 0.11
CA ASP A 367 -2.26 15.45 -0.89
C ASP A 367 -2.33 14.20 -1.79
N LEU A 368 -3.35 13.35 -1.62
CA LEU A 368 -3.53 12.13 -2.41
C LEU A 368 -3.54 12.45 -3.92
N PHE A 369 -2.92 11.58 -4.72
CA PHE A 369 -2.68 11.78 -6.16
C PHE A 369 -1.76 12.97 -6.51
N ALA A 370 -1.09 13.58 -5.52
CA ALA A 370 -0.17 14.68 -5.74
C ALA A 370 1.08 14.54 -4.84
N PRO A 371 1.81 13.42 -4.88
CA PRO A 371 3.08 13.31 -4.18
C PRO A 371 4.06 14.41 -4.67
N PRO A 372 4.99 14.86 -3.82
CA PRO A 372 5.82 16.02 -4.12
C PRO A 372 6.82 15.82 -5.26
N ASN A 373 7.28 14.59 -5.45
CA ASN A 373 8.23 14.19 -6.50
C ASN A 373 8.13 12.68 -6.77
N VAL A 374 8.97 12.15 -7.66
CA VAL A 374 8.98 10.75 -8.06
C VAL A 374 9.35 9.78 -6.92
N ARG A 375 10.04 10.25 -5.87
CA ARG A 375 10.38 9.46 -4.67
C ARG A 375 9.19 9.29 -3.71
N GLY A 376 8.09 9.98 -3.95
CA GLY A 376 6.90 9.97 -3.11
C GLY A 376 7.00 10.87 -1.87
N TRP A 377 6.16 10.59 -0.87
CA TRP A 377 6.26 11.26 0.42
C TRP A 377 7.35 10.61 1.26
N PRO A 378 8.20 11.41 1.92
CA PRO A 378 9.38 10.89 2.63
C PRO A 378 9.05 10.03 3.86
N GLY A 379 7.88 10.25 4.46
CA GLY A 379 7.46 9.50 5.65
C GLY A 379 8.20 9.87 6.94
N GLY A 380 7.93 9.12 8.02
CA GLY A 380 8.66 9.23 9.28
C GLY A 380 8.64 10.63 9.89
N GLU A 381 9.77 11.06 10.40
CA GLU A 381 9.94 12.36 11.07
C GLU A 381 9.69 13.56 10.15
N ALA A 382 9.83 13.39 8.83
CA ALA A 382 9.54 14.46 7.87
C ALA A 382 8.08 14.95 7.89
N TRP A 383 7.16 14.17 8.48
CA TRP A 383 5.80 14.60 8.74
C TRP A 383 5.67 15.64 9.84
N ILE A 384 6.72 15.86 10.64
CA ILE A 384 6.67 16.71 11.84
C ILE A 384 7.62 17.89 11.68
N ASN A 385 7.06 19.07 11.58
CA ASN A 385 7.74 20.35 11.74
C ASN A 385 6.81 21.31 12.50
N SER A 386 7.26 22.51 12.83
CA SER A 386 6.47 23.46 13.65
C SER A 386 5.11 23.75 13.05
N SER A 387 5.01 23.94 11.74
CA SER A 387 3.76 24.23 11.04
C SER A 387 2.83 23.02 11.00
N THR A 388 3.36 21.83 10.65
CA THR A 388 2.55 20.62 10.58
C THR A 388 2.12 20.12 11.95
N LEU A 389 2.90 20.35 13.01
CA LEU A 389 2.52 19.99 14.37
C LEU A 389 1.28 20.80 14.83
N LEU A 390 1.27 22.12 14.59
CA LEU A 390 0.12 22.95 14.88
C LEU A 390 -1.10 22.57 14.02
N ALA A 391 -0.89 22.33 12.73
CA ALA A 391 -1.95 21.88 11.82
C ALA A 391 -2.54 20.52 12.25
N ARG A 392 -1.70 19.57 12.71
CA ARG A 392 -2.14 18.28 13.27
C ARG A 392 -3.04 18.47 14.50
N LYS A 393 -2.61 19.31 15.45
CA LYS A 393 -3.43 19.65 16.62
C LYS A 393 -4.80 20.20 16.19
N SER A 394 -4.80 21.22 15.33
CA SER A 394 -6.05 21.86 14.86
C SER A 394 -6.94 20.90 14.05
N ALA A 395 -6.36 19.96 13.29
CA ALA A 395 -7.12 18.94 12.58
C ALA A 395 -7.86 18.01 13.55
N LEU A 396 -7.16 17.57 14.60
CA LEU A 396 -7.74 16.68 15.61
C LEU A 396 -8.79 17.39 16.47
N GLU A 397 -8.56 18.65 16.83
CA GLU A 397 -9.56 19.46 17.55
C GLU A 397 -10.85 19.62 16.70
N ARG A 398 -10.71 19.84 15.40
CA ARG A 398 -11.86 19.89 14.49
C ARG A 398 -12.60 18.56 14.41
N LEU A 399 -11.90 17.43 14.31
CA LEU A 399 -12.53 16.10 14.32
C LEU A 399 -13.30 15.85 15.63
N LEU A 400 -12.74 16.27 16.78
CA LEU A 400 -13.38 16.11 18.08
C LEU A 400 -14.56 17.08 18.31
N ASN A 401 -14.56 18.22 17.62
CA ASN A 401 -15.62 19.23 17.71
C ASN A 401 -16.72 19.03 16.65
N LEU A 402 -16.72 17.95 15.90
CA LEU A 402 -17.84 17.61 15.01
C LEU A 402 -19.14 17.45 15.81
N ASP A 403 -20.27 17.84 15.21
CA ASP A 403 -21.59 17.88 15.86
C ASP A 403 -22.00 16.59 16.57
N ALA A 404 -21.49 15.44 16.14
CA ALA A 404 -21.73 14.15 16.79
C ALA A 404 -21.17 14.12 18.22
N LEU A 405 -20.01 14.74 18.46
CA LEU A 405 -19.37 14.81 19.79
C LEU A 405 -20.02 15.89 20.67
N ARG A 406 -20.57 16.96 20.10
CA ARG A 406 -21.27 17.98 20.83
C ARG A 406 -22.58 17.47 21.49
N ARG A 407 -23.13 16.38 20.95
CA ARG A 407 -24.35 15.74 21.46
C ARG A 407 -24.12 14.77 22.60
N LEU A 408 -22.87 14.39 22.87
CA LEU A 408 -22.52 13.50 23.97
C LEU A 408 -22.59 14.27 25.31
N PRO A 409 -23.03 13.62 26.40
CA PRO A 409 -22.87 14.13 27.75
C PRO A 409 -21.42 14.50 28.04
N ALA A 410 -21.19 15.55 28.82
CA ALA A 410 -19.83 16.04 29.11
C ALA A 410 -18.88 14.97 29.60
N PRO A 411 -19.25 14.02 30.51
CA PRO A 411 -18.36 12.97 30.99
C PRO A 411 -17.89 12.03 29.86
N GLU A 412 -18.75 11.68 28.90
CA GLU A 412 -18.41 10.81 27.78
C GLU A 412 -17.49 11.52 26.79
N ARG A 413 -17.74 12.78 26.54
CA ARG A 413 -16.88 13.62 25.68
C ARG A 413 -15.48 13.79 26.30
N ASP A 414 -15.39 14.04 27.59
CA ASP A 414 -14.13 14.20 28.31
C ASP A 414 -13.36 12.87 28.37
N ALA A 415 -14.02 11.75 28.59
CA ALA A 415 -13.43 10.42 28.55
C ALA A 415 -12.89 10.07 27.14
N LEU A 416 -13.59 10.45 26.06
CA LEU A 416 -13.11 10.30 24.69
C LEU A 416 -11.90 11.19 24.43
N ARG A 417 -11.92 12.42 24.90
CA ARG A 417 -10.80 13.36 24.81
C ARG A 417 -9.56 12.85 25.54
N GLU A 418 -9.71 12.31 26.74
CA GLU A 418 -8.61 11.72 27.52
C GLU A 418 -8.03 10.47 26.84
N ARG A 419 -8.88 9.55 26.37
CA ARG A 419 -8.43 8.38 25.60
C ARG A 419 -7.68 8.79 24.35
N TRP A 420 -8.15 9.81 23.68
CA TRP A 420 -7.51 10.36 22.50
C TRP A 420 -6.15 11.00 22.83
N LEU A 421 -6.07 11.81 23.88
CA LEU A 421 -4.81 12.39 24.36
C LEU A 421 -3.83 11.29 24.76
N ALA A 422 -4.26 10.28 25.49
CA ALA A 422 -3.43 9.14 25.87
C ALA A 422 -2.91 8.40 24.64
N ALA A 423 -3.73 8.18 23.60
CA ALA A 423 -3.30 7.58 22.36
C ALA A 423 -2.30 8.43 21.57
N GLN A 424 -2.31 9.75 21.73
CA GLN A 424 -1.34 10.67 21.09
C GLN A 424 -0.02 10.74 21.87
N PHE A 425 -0.04 10.66 23.21
CA PHE A 425 1.16 10.69 24.05
C PHE A 425 1.86 9.32 24.19
N GLN A 426 1.22 8.23 23.78
CA GLN A 426 1.91 6.93 23.56
C GLN A 426 2.75 6.92 22.27
N LEU A 427 2.85 8.05 21.59
CA LEU A 427 3.70 8.33 20.45
C LEU A 427 5.05 8.90 20.95
N LYS A 428 5.82 8.09 21.68
CA LYS A 428 7.26 8.25 21.80
C LYS A 428 7.93 7.12 21.09
#